data_cab92f43dc208730e673edac3f26cd4a
#
_entry.id   cab92f43dc208730e673edac3f26cd4a
#
_cell.length_a   1.000
_cell.length_b   1.000
_cell.length_c   1.000
_cell.angle_alpha   90.00
_cell.angle_beta   90.00
_cell.angle_gamma   90.00
#
_symmetry.space_group_name_H-M   'P 1'
#
loop_
_entity.id
_entity.type
_entity.pdbx_description
1 polymer ?
#
loop_
_entity_poly.entity_id
_entity_poly.type
_entity_poly.pdbx_seq_one_letter_code
_entity_poly.pdbx_strand_id
1 'polypeptide(L)'
;MISSTIFLLGCQVEKSNPQNSTTTPDSSGQAISADKNHLLTYEQRQGKHLYTKYCAVCHGEEGKGDGFNSYNLDPKPRNFTDTIYMSAFSDTRLLETIREGGRGVNKSPLMPSWEGRLKREEIEYVVLYIRRFAKFN
;
A
#
# COMPACT_ATOMS: atom_id res chain seq x y z
N MET A 1 26.94 -66.78 19.65
CA MET A 1 27.12 -65.78 20.72
C MET A 1 27.69 -64.54 20.09
N ILE A 2 26.82 -63.60 19.73
CA ILE A 2 27.20 -62.32 19.10
C ILE A 2 26.49 -61.24 19.92
N SER A 3 27.31 -60.52 20.71
CA SER A 3 26.87 -59.45 21.62
C SER A 3 26.68 -58.16 20.77
N SER A 4 25.46 -57.66 20.72
CA SER A 4 25.12 -56.47 19.99
C SER A 4 25.07 -55.28 20.98
N THR A 5 26.08 -54.44 20.88
CA THR A 5 26.19 -53.23 21.69
C THR A 5 25.40 -52.07 21.05
N ILE A 6 24.32 -51.65 21.67
CA ILE A 6 23.50 -50.50 21.19
C ILE A 6 24.14 -49.22 21.75
N PHE A 7 24.62 -48.35 20.84
CA PHE A 7 25.09 -47.02 21.12
C PHE A 7 23.90 -46.05 21.13
N LEU A 8 23.51 -45.58 22.31
CA LEU A 8 22.52 -44.49 22.44
C LEU A 8 23.25 -43.16 22.30
N LEU A 9 23.03 -42.50 21.19
CA LEU A 9 23.48 -41.14 20.95
C LEU A 9 22.50 -40.17 21.66
N GLY A 10 22.91 -39.65 22.81
CA GLY A 10 22.16 -38.62 23.51
C GLY A 10 22.25 -37.26 22.82
N CYS A 11 21.10 -36.74 22.42
CA CYS A 11 20.99 -35.38 21.89
C CYS A 11 21.08 -34.39 23.05
N GLN A 12 22.19 -33.69 23.17
CA GLN A 12 22.39 -32.59 24.11
C GLN A 12 21.73 -31.34 23.59
N VAL A 13 20.68 -30.90 24.27
CA VAL A 13 20.06 -29.58 24.00
C VAL A 13 20.89 -28.53 24.73
N GLU A 14 21.64 -27.76 23.97
CA GLU A 14 22.42 -26.62 24.45
C GLU A 14 21.50 -25.45 24.73
N LYS A 15 21.35 -25.08 25.98
CA LYS A 15 20.65 -23.89 26.43
C LYS A 15 21.52 -22.66 26.13
N SER A 16 21.28 -21.93 25.08
CA SER A 16 21.89 -20.62 24.83
C SER A 16 21.32 -19.57 25.79
N ASN A 17 22.20 -19.09 26.66
CA ASN A 17 22.00 -17.98 27.60
C ASN A 17 21.89 -16.65 26.82
N PRO A 18 20.86 -15.80 27.02
CA PRO A 18 20.82 -14.47 26.42
C PRO A 18 21.78 -13.56 27.20
N GLN A 19 22.96 -13.33 26.64
CA GLN A 19 23.85 -12.27 27.13
C GLN A 19 23.30 -10.92 26.74
N ASN A 20 22.98 -10.16 27.76
CA ASN A 20 22.66 -8.74 27.79
C ASN A 20 23.85 -7.93 27.20
N SER A 21 23.76 -7.53 25.94
CA SER A 21 24.67 -6.56 25.33
C SER A 21 24.09 -5.16 25.46
N THR A 22 24.58 -4.47 26.50
CA THR A 22 24.40 -3.01 26.65
C THR A 22 25.09 -2.31 25.50
N THR A 23 24.36 -1.93 24.46
CA THR A 23 24.87 -1.11 23.37
C THR A 23 24.65 0.34 23.76
N THR A 24 25.73 1.05 24.04
CA THR A 24 25.78 2.50 24.17
C THR A 24 25.26 3.17 22.90
N PRO A 25 24.47 4.28 22.99
CA PRO A 25 24.01 4.99 21.80
C PRO A 25 25.20 5.73 21.19
N ASP A 26 25.62 5.32 19.99
CA ASP A 26 26.51 6.08 19.15
C ASP A 26 25.79 7.34 18.68
N SER A 27 26.39 8.48 19.03
CA SER A 27 25.92 9.83 18.70
C SER A 27 26.34 10.21 17.28
N SER A 28 25.96 9.43 16.27
CA SER A 28 25.99 9.85 14.87
C SER A 28 24.56 10.28 14.49
N GLY A 29 24.36 11.60 14.42
CA GLY A 29 23.11 12.23 14.03
C GLY A 29 22.71 11.90 12.58
N GLN A 30 22.28 10.68 12.35
CA GLN A 30 21.51 10.36 11.16
C GLN A 30 20.09 10.88 11.40
N ALA A 31 19.75 12.00 10.76
CA ALA A 31 18.39 12.45 10.64
C ALA A 31 17.56 11.25 10.12
N ILE A 32 16.76 10.67 11.00
CA ILE A 32 15.75 9.69 10.64
C ILE A 32 14.82 10.46 9.70
N SER A 33 14.96 10.23 8.38
CA SER A 33 13.97 10.69 7.43
C SER A 33 12.67 10.06 7.91
N ALA A 34 11.77 10.89 8.45
CA ALA A 34 10.48 10.42 8.94
C ALA A 34 9.80 9.69 7.79
N ASP A 35 9.83 8.36 7.85
CA ASP A 35 9.21 7.52 6.85
C ASP A 35 7.73 7.88 6.80
N LYS A 36 7.32 8.58 5.74
CA LYS A 36 5.92 8.98 5.51
C LYS A 36 4.95 7.79 5.64
N ASN A 37 5.48 6.55 5.56
CA ASN A 37 4.71 5.33 5.77
C ASN A 37 4.40 5.04 7.24
N HIS A 38 5.23 5.51 8.18
CA HIS A 38 4.98 5.28 9.62
C HIS A 38 3.73 6.02 10.13
N LEU A 39 3.27 7.03 9.41
CA LEU A 39 2.05 7.79 9.72
C LEU A 39 0.79 7.23 9.06
N LEU A 40 0.86 6.10 8.35
CA LEU A 40 -0.29 5.46 7.73
C LEU A 40 -0.97 4.50 8.73
N THR A 41 -2.32 4.51 8.76
CA THR A 41 -3.07 3.44 9.41
C THR A 41 -2.87 2.11 8.67
N TYR A 42 -3.32 1.00 9.25
CA TYR A 42 -3.28 -0.30 8.59
C TYR A 42 -4.02 -0.26 7.24
N GLU A 43 -5.24 0.27 7.22
CA GLU A 43 -6.10 0.38 6.04
C GLU A 43 -5.43 1.25 4.96
N GLN A 44 -4.80 2.36 5.35
CA GLN A 44 -4.08 3.22 4.42
C GLN A 44 -2.84 2.54 3.83
N ARG A 45 -2.15 1.68 4.58
CA ARG A 45 -1.03 0.89 4.03
C ARG A 45 -1.52 -0.14 3.02
N GLN A 46 -2.64 -0.82 3.31
CA GLN A 46 -3.26 -1.73 2.35
C GLN A 46 -3.71 -0.97 1.10
N GLY A 47 -4.38 0.17 1.28
CA GLY A 47 -4.78 1.05 0.19
C GLY A 47 -3.60 1.53 -0.66
N LYS A 48 -2.48 1.90 -0.03
CA LYS A 48 -1.24 2.25 -0.73
C LYS A 48 -0.73 1.11 -1.58
N HIS A 49 -0.66 -0.11 -1.02
CA HIS A 49 -0.22 -1.29 -1.75
C HIS A 49 -1.07 -1.55 -2.99
N LEU A 50 -2.40 -1.53 -2.83
CA LEU A 50 -3.35 -1.73 -3.93
C LEU A 50 -3.27 -0.61 -4.97
N TYR A 51 -3.19 0.64 -4.52
CA TYR A 51 -3.05 1.81 -5.39
C TYR A 51 -1.78 1.72 -6.24
N THR A 52 -0.63 1.46 -5.62
CA THR A 52 0.64 1.34 -6.33
C THR A 52 0.60 0.21 -7.36
N LYS A 53 -0.02 -0.91 -7.01
CA LYS A 53 -0.11 -2.08 -7.89
C LYS A 53 -1.04 -1.88 -9.09
N TYR A 54 -2.17 -1.18 -8.91
CA TYR A 54 -3.24 -1.17 -9.90
C TYR A 54 -3.58 0.19 -10.47
N CYS A 55 -3.34 1.27 -9.74
CA CYS A 55 -3.84 2.60 -10.08
C CYS A 55 -2.71 3.53 -10.52
N ALA A 56 -1.53 3.43 -9.91
CA ALA A 56 -0.42 4.35 -10.13
C ALA A 56 0.07 4.37 -11.58
N VAL A 57 -0.06 3.27 -12.31
CA VAL A 57 0.34 3.19 -13.72
C VAL A 57 -0.37 4.24 -14.60
N CYS A 58 -1.59 4.64 -14.24
CA CYS A 58 -2.33 5.71 -14.93
C CYS A 58 -2.39 6.99 -14.07
N HIS A 59 -2.65 6.87 -12.77
CA HIS A 59 -2.88 8.02 -11.90
C HIS A 59 -1.60 8.64 -11.32
N GLY A 60 -0.43 8.03 -11.54
CA GLY A 60 0.85 8.46 -10.97
C GLY A 60 1.04 8.03 -9.52
N GLU A 61 2.27 7.90 -9.07
CA GLU A 61 2.60 7.50 -7.70
C GLU A 61 2.16 8.54 -6.67
N GLU A 62 2.18 9.82 -7.07
CA GLU A 62 1.74 10.96 -6.27
C GLU A 62 0.29 11.37 -6.55
N GLY A 63 -0.44 10.61 -7.39
CA GLY A 63 -1.84 10.86 -7.68
C GLY A 63 -2.11 12.07 -8.57
N LYS A 64 -1.12 12.56 -9.31
CA LYS A 64 -1.24 13.74 -10.19
C LYS A 64 -1.91 13.48 -11.54
N GLY A 65 -2.25 12.23 -11.86
CA GLY A 65 -2.78 11.83 -13.15
C GLY A 65 -1.71 11.72 -14.23
N ASP A 66 -0.46 11.62 -13.84
CA ASP A 66 0.75 11.63 -14.68
C ASP A 66 1.46 10.26 -14.73
N GLY A 67 0.75 9.18 -14.42
CA GLY A 67 1.30 7.84 -14.50
C GLY A 67 1.76 7.48 -15.93
N PHE A 68 2.62 6.47 -16.02
CA PHE A 68 3.24 6.06 -17.30
C PHE A 68 2.22 5.88 -18.44
N ASN A 69 1.07 5.24 -18.17
CA ASN A 69 0.04 5.03 -19.17
C ASN A 69 -0.81 6.30 -19.46
N SER A 70 -0.70 7.36 -18.66
CA SER A 70 -1.50 8.57 -18.84
C SER A 70 -1.13 9.34 -20.10
N TYR A 71 0.08 9.12 -20.64
CA TYR A 71 0.62 9.88 -21.75
C TYR A 71 -0.30 9.91 -22.97
N ASN A 72 -0.88 8.75 -23.32
CA ASN A 72 -1.74 8.58 -24.49
C ASN A 72 -3.25 8.57 -24.13
N LEU A 73 -3.62 8.95 -22.90
CA LEU A 73 -5.02 8.95 -22.49
C LEU A 73 -5.65 10.34 -22.66
N ASP A 74 -6.83 10.35 -23.29
CA ASP A 74 -7.69 11.52 -23.38
C ASP A 74 -9.15 11.10 -23.05
N PRO A 75 -9.76 11.68 -22.00
CA PRO A 75 -9.17 12.63 -21.07
C PRO A 75 -8.10 12.00 -20.15
N LYS A 76 -7.19 12.85 -19.68
CA LYS A 76 -6.18 12.43 -18.68
C LYS A 76 -6.82 11.86 -17.43
N PRO A 77 -6.14 10.92 -16.73
CA PRO A 77 -6.58 10.46 -15.43
C PRO A 77 -6.72 11.62 -14.45
N ARG A 78 -7.67 11.49 -13.51
CA ARG A 78 -7.92 12.55 -12.53
C ARG A 78 -6.70 12.79 -11.66
N ASN A 79 -6.38 14.08 -11.46
CA ASN A 79 -5.42 14.53 -10.47
C ASN A 79 -6.08 14.53 -9.08
N PHE A 80 -5.61 13.66 -8.19
CA PHE A 80 -6.11 13.54 -6.82
C PHE A 80 -5.52 14.58 -5.85
N THR A 81 -4.51 15.34 -6.29
CA THR A 81 -3.94 16.43 -5.49
C THR A 81 -4.74 17.73 -5.62
N ASP A 82 -5.68 17.80 -6.55
CA ASP A 82 -6.61 18.90 -6.71
C ASP A 82 -7.61 18.89 -5.53
N THR A 83 -7.32 19.71 -4.52
CA THR A 83 -8.12 19.78 -3.28
C THR A 83 -9.54 20.28 -3.52
N ILE A 84 -9.74 21.22 -4.47
CA ILE A 84 -11.05 21.76 -4.78
C ILE A 84 -11.92 20.68 -5.39
N TYR A 85 -11.39 19.99 -6.40
CA TYR A 85 -12.10 18.90 -7.05
C TYR A 85 -12.39 17.76 -6.06
N MET A 86 -11.40 17.34 -5.29
CA MET A 86 -11.52 16.19 -4.40
C MET A 86 -12.47 16.46 -3.21
N SER A 87 -12.61 17.71 -2.78
CA SER A 87 -13.57 18.07 -1.73
C SER A 87 -15.04 17.99 -2.21
N ALA A 88 -15.28 18.17 -3.50
CA ALA A 88 -16.63 18.06 -4.07
C ALA A 88 -17.12 16.60 -4.23
N PHE A 89 -16.23 15.63 -4.07
CA PHE A 89 -16.57 14.20 -4.20
C PHE A 89 -16.64 13.52 -2.83
N SER A 90 -17.76 12.83 -2.57
CA SER A 90 -17.89 11.97 -1.38
C SER A 90 -17.05 10.69 -1.53
N ASP A 91 -16.75 10.05 -0.40
CA ASP A 91 -16.08 8.73 -0.42
C ASP A 91 -16.92 7.68 -1.12
N THR A 92 -18.25 7.72 -0.93
CA THR A 92 -19.19 6.85 -1.65
C THR A 92 -19.04 7.01 -3.15
N ARG A 93 -18.96 8.24 -3.64
CA ARG A 93 -18.80 8.50 -5.08
C ARG A 93 -17.47 8.01 -5.63
N LEU A 94 -16.39 8.15 -4.85
CA LEU A 94 -15.08 7.58 -5.22
C LEU A 94 -15.13 6.04 -5.26
N LEU A 95 -15.75 5.43 -4.26
CA LEU A 95 -15.93 3.98 -4.18
C LEU A 95 -16.70 3.45 -5.40
N GLU A 96 -17.84 4.07 -5.73
CA GLU A 96 -18.63 3.72 -6.91
C GLU A 96 -17.81 3.86 -8.20
N THR A 97 -17.07 4.96 -8.34
CA THR A 97 -16.22 5.21 -9.51
C THR A 97 -15.16 4.14 -9.69
N ILE A 98 -14.53 3.70 -8.62
CA ILE A 98 -13.53 2.62 -8.68
C ILE A 98 -14.23 1.29 -8.99
N ARG A 99 -15.33 0.99 -8.29
CA ARG A 99 -16.06 -0.26 -8.46
C ARG A 99 -16.53 -0.43 -9.90
N GLU A 100 -17.22 0.57 -10.43
CA GLU A 100 -17.90 0.50 -11.74
C GLU A 100 -17.01 0.89 -12.91
N GLY A 101 -15.86 1.52 -12.61
CA GLY A 101 -15.01 2.10 -13.62
C GLY A 101 -15.60 3.36 -14.25
N GLY A 102 -14.85 4.01 -15.13
CA GLY A 102 -15.27 5.27 -15.71
C GLY A 102 -16.56 5.16 -16.52
N ARG A 103 -16.76 4.06 -17.23
CA ARG A 103 -17.98 3.84 -18.03
C ARG A 103 -19.24 3.78 -17.16
N GLY A 104 -19.19 3.07 -16.02
CA GLY A 104 -20.34 2.92 -15.12
C GLY A 104 -20.79 4.23 -14.47
N VAL A 105 -19.92 5.24 -14.44
CA VAL A 105 -20.23 6.56 -13.84
C VAL A 105 -20.22 7.71 -14.86
N ASN A 106 -20.42 7.40 -16.14
CA ASN A 106 -20.42 8.38 -17.25
C ASN A 106 -19.14 9.21 -17.35
N LYS A 107 -17.99 8.53 -17.17
CA LYS A 107 -16.64 9.08 -17.33
C LYS A 107 -15.88 8.30 -18.42
N SER A 108 -14.59 8.52 -18.52
CA SER A 108 -13.77 7.84 -19.52
C SER A 108 -13.84 6.32 -19.41
N PRO A 109 -14.13 5.58 -20.49
CA PRO A 109 -14.13 4.12 -20.50
C PRO A 109 -12.72 3.52 -20.30
N LEU A 110 -11.68 4.35 -20.33
CA LEU A 110 -10.28 3.93 -20.15
C LEU A 110 -9.96 3.59 -18.70
N MET A 111 -10.77 4.06 -17.75
CA MET A 111 -10.69 3.59 -16.36
C MET A 111 -11.49 2.30 -16.24
N PRO A 112 -10.84 1.15 -15.97
CA PRO A 112 -11.54 -0.13 -15.88
C PRO A 112 -12.39 -0.24 -14.62
N SER A 113 -13.40 -1.10 -14.66
CA SER A 113 -14.12 -1.55 -13.46
C SER A 113 -13.23 -2.46 -12.63
N TRP A 114 -13.27 -2.26 -11.34
CA TRP A 114 -12.58 -3.11 -10.35
C TRP A 114 -13.53 -4.05 -9.63
N GLU A 115 -14.84 -3.99 -9.92
CA GLU A 115 -15.81 -4.96 -9.43
C GLU A 115 -15.43 -6.38 -9.83
N GLY A 116 -15.45 -7.30 -8.86
CA GLY A 116 -15.04 -8.69 -9.07
C GLY A 116 -13.52 -8.93 -9.12
N ARG A 117 -12.69 -7.88 -9.19
CA ARG A 117 -11.22 -7.96 -9.11
C ARG A 117 -10.69 -7.57 -7.74
N LEU A 118 -11.31 -6.58 -7.12
CA LEU A 118 -11.06 -6.15 -5.76
C LEU A 118 -12.32 -6.36 -4.93
N LYS A 119 -12.14 -6.76 -3.67
CA LYS A 119 -13.22 -6.80 -2.69
C LYS A 119 -13.65 -5.37 -2.36
N ARG A 120 -14.88 -5.21 -1.89
CA ARG A 120 -15.40 -3.90 -1.47
C ARG A 120 -14.48 -3.22 -0.44
N GLU A 121 -14.06 -3.95 0.56
CA GLU A 121 -13.15 -3.48 1.60
C GLU A 121 -11.81 -2.99 1.02
N GLU A 122 -11.26 -3.70 0.04
CA GLU A 122 -10.02 -3.30 -0.65
C GLU A 122 -10.19 -1.98 -1.42
N ILE A 123 -11.36 -1.77 -2.04
CA ILE A 123 -11.69 -0.49 -2.70
C ILE A 123 -11.81 0.63 -1.65
N GLU A 124 -12.42 0.36 -0.49
CA GLU A 124 -12.50 1.31 0.62
C GLU A 124 -11.09 1.72 1.10
N TYR A 125 -10.16 0.79 1.22
CA TYR A 125 -8.76 1.08 1.55
C TYR A 125 -8.08 1.96 0.49
N VAL A 126 -8.34 1.69 -0.79
CA VAL A 126 -7.83 2.54 -1.89
C VAL A 126 -8.40 3.96 -1.78
N VAL A 127 -9.69 4.14 -1.48
CA VAL A 127 -10.30 5.46 -1.27
C VAL A 127 -9.63 6.20 -0.11
N LEU A 128 -9.42 5.53 1.04
CA LEU A 128 -8.73 6.10 2.20
C LEU A 128 -7.31 6.57 1.86
N TYR A 129 -6.62 5.85 0.99
CA TYR A 129 -5.29 6.24 0.55
C TYR A 129 -5.33 7.43 -0.43
N ILE A 130 -6.23 7.41 -1.42
CA ILE A 130 -6.42 8.50 -2.41
C ILE A 130 -6.71 9.84 -1.71
N ARG A 131 -7.50 9.84 -0.64
CA ARG A 131 -7.81 11.04 0.13
C ARG A 131 -6.59 11.73 0.73
N ARG A 132 -5.50 11.02 0.89
CA ARG A 132 -4.26 11.60 1.42
C ARG A 132 -3.61 12.56 0.45
N PHE A 133 -3.72 12.33 -0.86
CA PHE A 133 -3.11 13.20 -1.86
C PHE A 133 -3.66 14.64 -1.79
N ALA A 134 -4.93 14.80 -1.48
CA ALA A 134 -5.54 16.12 -1.33
C ALA A 134 -5.28 16.79 0.03
N LYS A 135 -4.86 16.03 1.06
CA LYS A 135 -4.65 16.57 2.42
C LYS A 135 -3.24 17.09 2.68
N PHE A 136 -2.27 16.69 1.89
CA PHE A 136 -0.85 16.93 2.13
C PHE A 136 -0.15 17.73 1.02
N ASN A 137 -0.94 18.43 0.18
CA ASN A 137 -0.44 19.39 -0.80
C ASN A 137 -0.71 20.82 -0.35
#